data_823e4ba2e2e9aaf28256536b4a8a379f
#
_entry.id   823e4ba2e2e9aaf28256536b4a8a379f
#
_cell.length_a   1.000
_cell.length_b   1.000
_cell.length_c   1.000
_cell.angle_alpha   90.00
_cell.angle_beta   90.00
_cell.angle_gamma   90.00
#
_symmetry.space_group_name_H-M   'P 1'
#
loop_
_entity.id
_entity.type
_entity.pdbx_description
1 polymer ?
#
loop_
_entity_poly.entity_id
_entity_poly.type
_entity_poly.pdbx_seq_one_letter_code
_entity_poly.pdbx_strand_id
1 'polypeptide(L)'
;MRMPRREFVALGGTSIAAAALGASDPLSATDKVQTIEQQEREIVALTFDVFGTVVDWRTSVIREGEMLSQEKGFDVDWGEFADRWRGGYGPSMNRVRTGELPWTKIDVLHRMVLDELIVEYGLTGLSEGETDHLNRVWHRLIPWPDTVRGLHRLRSQYLIATLSNGNVSLLTNMAKNAGLPWDCILSSELAGHYKPDPEVYRMAAEFLSLPPNRVMMVAAHKGDLRAAQRVGLKAAFVARPFERGPGRAGDTSPEPDFDYWAADFEDLAEQLGA
;
A
#
# COMPACT_ATOMS: atom_id res chain seq x y z
N MET A 1 19.22 -60.86 21.06
CA MET A 1 20.53 -60.27 21.21
C MET A 1 20.36 -59.00 22.06
N ARG A 2 20.72 -59.10 23.35
CA ARG A 2 20.50 -58.04 24.36
C ARG A 2 21.75 -57.16 24.40
N MET A 3 21.59 -55.86 24.32
CA MET A 3 22.66 -54.88 24.61
C MET A 3 22.61 -54.44 26.07
N PRO A 4 23.75 -54.25 26.74
CA PRO A 4 23.82 -53.96 28.16
C PRO A 4 23.68 -52.45 28.46
N ARG A 5 23.07 -52.19 29.63
CA ARG A 5 23.02 -50.87 30.28
C ARG A 5 24.42 -50.47 30.73
N ARG A 6 24.79 -49.23 30.45
CA ARG A 6 25.94 -48.57 31.10
C ARG A 6 25.43 -47.65 32.19
N GLU A 7 25.93 -47.88 33.38
CA GLU A 7 25.77 -47.11 34.59
C GLU A 7 26.40 -45.71 34.44
N PHE A 8 25.71 -44.67 34.88
CA PHE A 8 26.30 -43.36 35.09
C PHE A 8 26.68 -43.20 36.54
N VAL A 9 27.97 -43.02 36.78
CA VAL A 9 28.58 -42.67 38.04
C VAL A 9 28.30 -41.20 38.33
N ALA A 10 27.75 -40.90 39.48
CA ALA A 10 27.60 -39.56 40.01
C ALA A 10 28.95 -39.03 40.52
N LEU A 11 29.42 -37.90 40.07
CA LEU A 11 30.49 -37.12 40.64
C LEU A 11 30.00 -35.69 40.94
N GLY A 12 30.37 -35.30 42.11
CA GLY A 12 29.97 -34.23 42.97
C GLY A 12 29.94 -32.82 42.44
N GLY A 13 29.26 -32.05 43.22
CA GLY A 13 28.83 -30.68 43.04
C GLY A 13 29.92 -29.64 42.81
N THR A 14 29.52 -28.65 42.08
CA THR A 14 29.99 -27.26 42.26
C THR A 14 28.86 -26.33 41.92
N SER A 15 28.54 -25.52 42.88
CA SER A 15 27.61 -24.37 42.75
C SER A 15 28.07 -23.46 41.64
N ILE A 16 27.25 -23.27 40.62
CA ILE A 16 27.44 -22.18 39.67
C ILE A 16 26.33 -21.17 39.90
N ALA A 17 26.77 -19.99 40.21
CA ALA A 17 26.02 -18.78 40.47
C ALA A 17 24.92 -18.53 39.42
N ALA A 18 23.78 -18.08 39.89
CA ALA A 18 22.74 -17.48 39.10
C ALA A 18 23.32 -16.34 38.26
N ALA A 19 23.51 -16.60 36.97
CA ALA A 19 23.82 -15.53 36.01
C ALA A 19 22.54 -14.72 35.73
N ALA A 20 22.66 -13.46 35.97
CA ALA A 20 21.75 -12.37 35.81
C ALA A 20 20.74 -12.57 34.66
N LEU A 21 19.48 -12.48 34.98
CA LEU A 21 18.43 -11.97 34.12
C LEU A 21 18.94 -10.63 33.55
N GLY A 22 19.20 -10.59 32.26
CA GLY A 22 19.52 -9.36 31.54
C GLY A 22 18.43 -8.35 31.80
N ALA A 23 18.80 -7.31 32.54
CA ALA A 23 17.96 -6.12 32.64
C ALA A 23 17.78 -5.59 31.21
N SER A 24 16.56 -5.62 30.69
CA SER A 24 16.20 -4.81 29.56
C SER A 24 16.55 -3.37 29.91
N ASP A 25 17.41 -2.74 29.11
CA ASP A 25 17.75 -1.33 29.28
C ASP A 25 16.44 -0.53 29.38
N PRO A 26 16.24 0.29 30.39
CA PRO A 26 15.06 1.12 30.50
C PRO A 26 15.08 2.08 29.29
N LEU A 27 13.98 2.13 28.55
CA LEU A 27 13.75 3.11 27.48
C LEU A 27 14.27 4.48 27.92
N SER A 28 14.98 5.16 27.03
CA SER A 28 15.51 6.51 27.33
C SER A 28 14.38 7.45 27.72
N ALA A 29 14.66 8.52 28.42
CA ALA A 29 13.65 9.53 28.79
C ALA A 29 12.96 10.07 27.51
N THR A 30 13.71 10.20 26.42
CA THR A 30 13.21 10.65 25.11
C THR A 30 12.23 9.63 24.52
N ASP A 31 12.55 8.32 24.59
CA ASP A 31 11.67 7.26 24.09
C ASP A 31 10.35 7.17 24.90
N LYS A 32 10.44 7.40 26.22
CA LYS A 32 9.26 7.45 27.09
C LYS A 32 8.38 8.66 26.80
N VAL A 33 8.95 9.83 26.55
CA VAL A 33 8.21 11.03 26.17
C VAL A 33 7.51 10.84 24.84
N GLN A 34 8.20 10.33 23.82
CA GLN A 34 7.60 10.02 22.52
C GLN A 34 6.45 8.99 22.64
N THR A 35 6.60 7.97 23.46
CA THR A 35 5.56 6.97 23.69
C THR A 35 4.33 7.57 24.39
N ILE A 36 4.52 8.49 25.35
CA ILE A 36 3.43 9.18 26.06
C ILE A 36 2.70 10.13 25.11
N GLU A 37 3.44 10.94 24.33
CA GLU A 37 2.84 11.86 23.35
C GLU A 37 2.03 11.13 22.27
N GLN A 38 2.47 9.96 21.82
CA GLN A 38 1.70 9.12 20.89
C GLN A 38 0.43 8.54 21.53
N GLN A 39 0.43 8.25 22.84
CA GLN A 39 -0.77 7.78 23.55
C GLN A 39 -1.83 8.87 23.72
N GLU A 40 -1.44 10.14 23.79
CA GLU A 40 -2.35 11.28 23.97
C GLU A 40 -2.93 11.80 22.64
N ARG A 41 -2.33 11.48 21.48
CA ARG A 41 -2.83 11.94 20.17
C ARG A 41 -4.16 11.26 19.83
N GLU A 42 -5.09 12.04 19.28
CA GLU A 42 -6.36 11.52 18.77
C GLU A 42 -6.11 10.55 17.60
N ILE A 43 -5.25 10.91 16.63
CA ILE A 43 -4.80 10.07 15.52
C ILE A 43 -3.39 9.54 15.79
N VAL A 44 -3.20 8.24 15.58
CA VAL A 44 -1.92 7.54 15.81
C VAL A 44 -1.34 6.99 14.51
N ALA A 45 -2.20 6.51 13.61
CA ALA A 45 -1.80 5.90 12.38
C ALA A 45 -2.51 6.51 11.17
N LEU A 46 -1.78 6.64 10.07
CA LEU A 46 -2.28 7.02 8.77
C LEU A 46 -2.18 5.81 7.83
N THR A 47 -3.28 5.44 7.21
CA THR A 47 -3.33 4.39 6.18
C THR A 47 -3.60 5.02 4.83
N PHE A 48 -2.83 4.64 3.82
CA PHE A 48 -2.82 5.33 2.53
C PHE A 48 -3.37 4.45 1.42
N ASP A 49 -4.35 4.95 0.68
CA ASP A 49 -4.56 4.51 -0.68
C ASP A 49 -3.31 4.78 -1.52
N VAL A 50 -3.01 3.91 -2.48
CA VAL A 50 -1.72 3.98 -3.19
C VAL A 50 -1.89 4.40 -4.66
N PHE A 51 -2.68 3.67 -5.44
CA PHE A 51 -2.84 3.94 -6.86
C PHE A 51 -3.59 5.26 -7.11
N GLY A 52 -2.91 6.23 -7.68
CA GLY A 52 -3.46 7.57 -7.92
C GLY A 52 -3.29 8.53 -6.74
N THR A 53 -3.30 8.06 -5.49
CA THR A 53 -3.08 8.87 -4.29
C THR A 53 -1.59 9.13 -4.03
N VAL A 54 -0.79 8.06 -3.97
CA VAL A 54 0.66 8.10 -3.69
C VAL A 54 1.48 8.17 -4.98
N VAL A 55 1.04 7.48 -6.03
CA VAL A 55 1.78 7.29 -7.28
C VAL A 55 0.97 7.71 -8.50
N ASP A 56 1.68 8.25 -9.50
CA ASP A 56 1.16 8.57 -10.84
C ASP A 56 1.19 7.30 -11.70
N TRP A 57 0.13 6.52 -11.60
CA TRP A 57 0.00 5.27 -12.36
C TRP A 57 -0.04 5.52 -13.87
N ARG A 58 -0.74 6.60 -14.30
CA ARG A 58 -1.00 6.86 -15.72
C ARG A 58 0.30 7.20 -16.46
N THR A 59 1.05 8.18 -15.98
CA THR A 59 2.33 8.56 -16.59
C THR A 59 3.34 7.41 -16.54
N SER A 60 3.32 6.60 -15.48
CA SER A 60 4.21 5.43 -15.35
C SER A 60 3.94 4.39 -16.44
N VAL A 61 2.66 4.05 -16.68
CA VAL A 61 2.27 3.09 -17.73
C VAL A 61 2.58 3.64 -19.12
N ILE A 62 2.29 4.92 -19.37
CA ILE A 62 2.61 5.57 -20.66
C ILE A 62 4.11 5.50 -20.95
N ARG A 63 4.97 5.87 -20.01
CA ARG A 63 6.42 5.84 -20.20
C ARG A 63 6.95 4.44 -20.48
N GLU A 64 6.45 3.43 -19.79
CA GLU A 64 6.83 2.05 -20.04
C GLU A 64 6.42 1.60 -21.45
N GLY A 65 5.21 1.97 -21.87
CA GLY A 65 4.69 1.67 -23.20
C GLY A 65 5.47 2.39 -24.31
N GLU A 66 5.81 3.67 -24.12
CA GLU A 66 6.63 4.44 -25.08
C GLU A 66 8.03 3.82 -25.25
N MET A 67 8.64 3.32 -24.16
CA MET A 67 9.92 2.58 -24.26
C MET A 67 9.75 1.29 -25.06
N LEU A 68 8.67 0.56 -24.80
CA LEU A 68 8.35 -0.65 -25.55
C LEU A 68 8.10 -0.36 -27.05
N SER A 69 7.42 0.74 -27.38
CA SER A 69 7.23 1.20 -28.76
C SER A 69 8.56 1.53 -29.46
N GLN A 70 9.48 2.18 -28.75
CA GLN A 70 10.82 2.47 -29.30
C GLN A 70 11.63 1.21 -29.59
N GLU A 71 11.47 0.18 -28.75
CA GLU A 71 12.18 -1.11 -28.91
C GLU A 71 11.57 -2.00 -30.00
N LYS A 72 10.23 -2.07 -30.05
CA LYS A 72 9.49 -3.05 -30.87
C LYS A 72 8.86 -2.44 -32.13
N GLY A 73 8.82 -1.11 -32.25
CA GLY A 73 8.18 -0.45 -33.37
C GLY A 73 6.65 -0.43 -33.31
N PHE A 74 6.05 -0.52 -32.11
CA PHE A 74 4.60 -0.42 -31.96
C PHE A 74 4.13 1.04 -32.15
N ASP A 75 2.97 1.19 -32.81
CA ASP A 75 2.26 2.46 -32.98
C ASP A 75 0.98 2.40 -32.13
N VAL A 76 1.08 2.85 -30.86
CA VAL A 76 0.00 2.72 -29.86
C VAL A 76 -0.17 4.06 -29.14
N ASP A 77 -1.41 4.49 -28.97
CA ASP A 77 -1.75 5.54 -27.99
C ASP A 77 -1.68 4.95 -26.57
N TRP A 78 -0.50 5.09 -25.95
CA TRP A 78 -0.26 4.58 -24.61
C TRP A 78 -1.07 5.32 -23.54
N GLY A 79 -1.58 6.51 -23.84
CA GLY A 79 -2.52 7.21 -22.96
C GLY A 79 -3.88 6.51 -22.92
N GLU A 80 -4.42 6.18 -24.09
CA GLU A 80 -5.65 5.39 -24.20
C GLU A 80 -5.46 3.98 -23.63
N PHE A 81 -4.35 3.32 -23.95
CA PHE A 81 -4.00 2.00 -23.42
C PHE A 81 -3.98 1.99 -21.89
N ALA A 82 -3.31 2.96 -21.25
CA ALA A 82 -3.26 3.08 -19.80
C ALA A 82 -4.65 3.27 -19.19
N ASP A 83 -5.48 4.13 -19.80
CA ASP A 83 -6.84 4.37 -19.35
C ASP A 83 -7.72 3.12 -19.48
N ARG A 84 -7.59 2.36 -20.58
CA ARG A 84 -8.30 1.08 -20.80
C ARG A 84 -7.86 0.02 -19.78
N TRP A 85 -6.53 -0.09 -19.54
CA TRP A 85 -6.02 -1.05 -18.56
C TRP A 85 -6.54 -0.72 -17.15
N ARG A 86 -6.46 0.54 -16.75
CA ARG A 86 -7.02 1.01 -15.48
C ARG A 86 -8.54 0.84 -15.41
N GLY A 87 -9.22 1.02 -16.53
CA GLY A 87 -10.68 0.81 -16.65
C GLY A 87 -11.12 -0.62 -16.37
N GLY A 88 -10.29 -1.61 -16.71
CA GLY A 88 -10.54 -3.03 -16.41
C GLY A 88 -10.43 -3.42 -14.92
N TYR A 89 -9.83 -2.55 -14.10
CA TYR A 89 -9.56 -2.80 -12.68
C TYR A 89 -10.83 -3.05 -11.84
N GLY A 90 -11.80 -2.12 -11.91
CA GLY A 90 -13.06 -2.24 -11.18
C GLY A 90 -13.89 -3.47 -11.56
N PRO A 91 -14.17 -3.68 -12.87
CA PRO A 91 -14.86 -4.87 -13.34
C PRO A 91 -14.19 -6.18 -12.91
N SER A 92 -12.86 -6.28 -13.01
CA SER A 92 -12.12 -7.50 -12.61
C SER A 92 -12.24 -7.80 -11.13
N MET A 93 -12.13 -6.79 -10.26
CA MET A 93 -12.36 -6.97 -8.82
C MET A 93 -13.82 -7.36 -8.52
N ASN A 94 -14.77 -6.84 -9.30
CA ASN A 94 -16.18 -7.21 -9.11
C ASN A 94 -16.44 -8.70 -9.42
N ARG A 95 -15.75 -9.30 -10.38
CA ARG A 95 -15.82 -10.75 -10.65
C ARG A 95 -15.41 -11.57 -9.43
N VAL A 96 -14.43 -11.08 -8.65
CA VAL A 96 -14.04 -11.70 -7.38
C VAL A 96 -15.13 -11.51 -6.32
N ARG A 97 -15.71 -10.30 -6.19
CA ARG A 97 -16.77 -10.02 -5.21
C ARG A 97 -18.04 -10.83 -5.46
N THR A 98 -18.40 -11.05 -6.72
CA THR A 98 -19.59 -11.82 -7.10
C THR A 98 -19.38 -13.33 -7.03
N GLY A 99 -18.14 -13.78 -6.77
CA GLY A 99 -17.80 -15.21 -6.76
C GLY A 99 -17.64 -15.84 -8.14
N GLU A 100 -17.62 -15.04 -9.22
CA GLU A 100 -17.29 -15.52 -10.57
C GLU A 100 -15.82 -15.99 -10.63
N LEU A 101 -14.94 -15.30 -9.92
CA LEU A 101 -13.57 -15.71 -9.67
C LEU A 101 -13.37 -15.98 -8.17
N PRO A 102 -12.55 -16.98 -7.79
CA PRO A 102 -12.09 -17.11 -6.42
C PRO A 102 -11.28 -15.87 -6.04
N TRP A 103 -10.87 -15.74 -4.76
CA TRP A 103 -9.92 -14.70 -4.38
C TRP A 103 -8.71 -14.73 -5.33
N THR A 104 -8.50 -13.63 -6.02
CA THR A 104 -7.48 -13.46 -7.05
C THR A 104 -6.71 -12.18 -6.79
N LYS A 105 -5.39 -12.24 -6.78
CA LYS A 105 -4.52 -11.07 -6.56
C LYS A 105 -4.67 -10.06 -7.69
N ILE A 106 -4.44 -8.79 -7.37
CA ILE A 106 -4.54 -7.72 -8.37
C ILE A 106 -3.54 -7.89 -9.53
N ASP A 107 -2.34 -8.43 -9.29
CA ASP A 107 -1.37 -8.73 -10.34
C ASP A 107 -1.93 -9.67 -11.40
N VAL A 108 -2.70 -10.66 -10.98
CA VAL A 108 -3.35 -11.63 -11.89
C VAL A 108 -4.49 -10.95 -12.65
N LEU A 109 -5.29 -10.13 -11.96
CA LEU A 109 -6.36 -9.37 -12.61
C LEU A 109 -5.81 -8.35 -13.61
N HIS A 110 -4.71 -7.67 -13.28
CA HIS A 110 -4.02 -6.79 -14.21
C HIS A 110 -3.51 -7.55 -15.45
N ARG A 111 -2.95 -8.75 -15.26
CA ARG A 111 -2.47 -9.60 -16.35
C ARG A 111 -3.62 -10.06 -17.25
N MET A 112 -4.76 -10.46 -16.69
CA MET A 112 -5.93 -10.85 -17.48
C MET A 112 -6.40 -9.71 -18.40
N VAL A 113 -6.47 -8.48 -17.87
CA VAL A 113 -6.82 -7.31 -18.69
C VAL A 113 -5.72 -6.99 -19.70
N LEU A 114 -4.44 -7.11 -19.31
CA LEU A 114 -3.31 -6.90 -20.23
C LEU A 114 -3.34 -7.86 -21.42
N ASP A 115 -3.63 -9.15 -21.18
CA ASP A 115 -3.71 -10.15 -22.25
C ASP A 115 -4.80 -9.79 -23.28
N GLU A 116 -5.94 -9.26 -22.83
CA GLU A 116 -7.00 -8.74 -23.71
C GLU A 116 -6.52 -7.52 -24.52
N LEU A 117 -5.85 -6.57 -23.85
CA LEU A 117 -5.33 -5.35 -24.50
C LEU A 117 -4.20 -5.64 -25.50
N ILE A 118 -3.33 -6.62 -25.23
CA ILE A 118 -2.30 -7.05 -26.19
C ILE A 118 -2.93 -7.46 -27.51
N VAL A 119 -4.04 -8.18 -27.48
CA VAL A 119 -4.78 -8.60 -28.67
C VAL A 119 -5.47 -7.40 -29.34
N GLU A 120 -6.15 -6.56 -28.54
CA GLU A 120 -6.92 -5.40 -29.02
C GLU A 120 -6.01 -4.36 -29.71
N TYR A 121 -4.84 -4.07 -29.12
CA TYR A 121 -3.88 -3.09 -29.65
C TYR A 121 -2.85 -3.69 -30.61
N GLY A 122 -2.96 -4.99 -30.92
CA GLY A 122 -2.07 -5.64 -31.87
C GLY A 122 -0.61 -5.72 -31.45
N LEU A 123 -0.32 -5.81 -30.13
CA LEU A 123 1.03 -5.93 -29.59
C LEU A 123 1.61 -7.32 -29.84
N THR A 124 1.67 -7.71 -31.10
CA THR A 124 2.13 -9.04 -31.53
C THR A 124 3.64 -9.18 -31.39
N GLY A 125 4.10 -10.38 -31.00
CA GLY A 125 5.53 -10.69 -30.92
C GLY A 125 6.15 -10.39 -29.54
N LEU A 126 5.35 -10.01 -28.53
CA LEU A 126 5.81 -10.00 -27.15
C LEU A 126 6.01 -11.44 -26.68
N SER A 127 7.18 -11.72 -26.12
CA SER A 127 7.42 -12.95 -25.37
C SER A 127 6.67 -12.91 -24.03
N GLU A 128 6.47 -14.08 -23.40
CA GLU A 128 5.89 -14.17 -22.06
C GLU A 128 6.66 -13.33 -21.04
N GLY A 129 8.00 -13.32 -21.13
CA GLY A 129 8.85 -12.52 -20.24
C GLY A 129 8.65 -11.00 -20.42
N GLU A 130 8.43 -10.53 -21.66
CA GLU A 130 8.16 -9.12 -21.95
C GLU A 130 6.74 -8.74 -21.50
N THR A 131 5.77 -9.62 -21.68
CA THR A 131 4.41 -9.44 -21.18
C THR A 131 4.38 -9.38 -19.64
N ASP A 132 5.10 -10.28 -18.96
CA ASP A 132 5.24 -10.23 -17.50
C ASP A 132 5.96 -8.96 -17.04
N HIS A 133 7.00 -8.54 -17.77
CA HIS A 133 7.68 -7.28 -17.48
C HIS A 133 6.74 -6.08 -17.62
N LEU A 134 5.95 -6.00 -18.68
CA LEU A 134 4.94 -4.96 -18.87
C LEU A 134 3.89 -5.01 -17.75
N ASN A 135 3.36 -6.21 -17.42
CA ASN A 135 2.41 -6.36 -16.30
C ASN A 135 2.99 -5.83 -14.98
N ARG A 136 4.27 -6.00 -14.76
CA ARG A 136 4.96 -5.51 -13.55
C ARG A 136 5.25 -4.01 -13.55
N VAL A 137 4.79 -3.22 -14.52
CA VAL A 137 4.84 -1.74 -14.42
C VAL A 137 4.16 -1.25 -13.15
N TRP A 138 3.08 -1.93 -12.72
CA TRP A 138 2.37 -1.63 -11.48
C TRP A 138 3.23 -1.75 -10.21
N HIS A 139 4.34 -2.49 -10.26
CA HIS A 139 5.34 -2.58 -9.19
C HIS A 139 6.37 -1.45 -9.21
N ARG A 140 6.41 -0.62 -10.27
CA ARG A 140 7.46 0.40 -10.54
C ARG A 140 6.88 1.80 -10.74
N LEU A 141 5.63 2.02 -10.30
CA LEU A 141 4.97 3.31 -10.48
C LEU A 141 5.75 4.44 -9.80
N ILE A 142 5.75 5.60 -10.47
CA ILE A 142 6.47 6.79 -10.03
C ILE A 142 5.63 7.53 -8.99
N PRO A 143 6.18 7.93 -7.84
CA PRO A 143 5.46 8.74 -6.86
C PRO A 143 5.21 10.15 -7.39
N TRP A 144 4.14 10.80 -6.90
CA TRP A 144 3.96 12.22 -7.11
C TRP A 144 5.13 13.02 -6.52
N PRO A 145 5.44 14.23 -7.02
CA PRO A 145 6.61 15.00 -6.59
C PRO A 145 6.68 15.32 -5.08
N ASP A 146 5.53 15.48 -4.43
CA ASP A 146 5.38 15.75 -3.00
C ASP A 146 5.47 14.50 -2.11
N THR A 147 5.25 13.32 -2.70
CA THR A 147 4.97 12.09 -1.97
C THR A 147 6.07 11.68 -1.01
N VAL A 148 7.30 11.50 -1.51
CA VAL A 148 8.38 10.93 -0.68
C VAL A 148 8.69 11.87 0.49
N ARG A 149 8.74 13.19 0.24
CA ARG A 149 9.03 14.18 1.27
C ARG A 149 7.88 14.30 2.27
N GLY A 150 6.64 14.38 1.79
CA GLY A 150 5.47 14.43 2.65
C GLY A 150 5.33 13.19 3.53
N LEU A 151 5.54 11.99 2.98
CA LEU A 151 5.51 10.74 3.75
C LEU A 151 6.62 10.68 4.82
N HIS A 152 7.84 11.14 4.55
CA HIS A 152 8.89 11.21 5.55
C HIS A 152 8.53 12.16 6.71
N ARG A 153 7.91 13.31 6.41
CA ARG A 153 7.41 14.21 7.45
C ARG A 153 6.34 13.54 8.30
N LEU A 154 5.31 12.99 7.66
CA LEU A 154 4.21 12.30 8.36
C LEU A 154 4.72 11.14 9.21
N ARG A 155 5.66 10.34 8.70
CA ARG A 155 6.29 9.23 9.43
C ARG A 155 7.02 9.67 10.70
N SER A 156 7.52 10.90 10.75
CA SER A 156 8.21 11.40 11.94
C SER A 156 7.29 11.51 13.16
N GLN A 157 5.97 11.55 12.95
CA GLN A 157 4.98 11.80 13.98
C GLN A 157 3.91 10.70 14.07
N TYR A 158 3.65 9.98 12.98
CA TYR A 158 2.58 8.99 12.85
C TYR A 158 3.15 7.66 12.36
N LEU A 159 2.52 6.57 12.73
CA LEU A 159 2.71 5.31 12.04
C LEU A 159 2.08 5.44 10.64
N ILE A 160 2.83 5.16 9.58
CA ILE A 160 2.32 5.21 8.22
C ILE A 160 2.30 3.82 7.57
N ALA A 161 1.16 3.44 7.02
CA ALA A 161 0.98 2.16 6.35
C ALA A 161 0.25 2.32 5.02
N THR A 162 0.49 1.43 4.07
CA THR A 162 -0.41 1.33 2.91
C THR A 162 -1.75 0.74 3.34
N LEU A 163 -2.83 1.07 2.62
CA LEU A 163 -4.09 0.33 2.63
C LEU A 163 -4.66 0.32 1.21
N SER A 164 -4.23 -0.66 0.44
CA SER A 164 -4.41 -0.69 -1.01
C SER A 164 -4.97 -2.01 -1.50
N ASN A 165 -5.63 -1.97 -2.66
CA ASN A 165 -6.02 -3.17 -3.40
C ASN A 165 -4.83 -3.88 -4.07
N GLY A 166 -3.64 -3.24 -4.15
CA GLY A 166 -2.40 -3.88 -4.57
C GLY A 166 -2.02 -5.02 -3.63
N ASN A 167 -1.54 -6.14 -4.17
CA ASN A 167 -1.05 -7.24 -3.33
C ASN A 167 0.27 -6.87 -2.62
N VAL A 168 0.58 -7.56 -1.54
CA VAL A 168 1.73 -7.25 -0.66
C VAL A 168 3.04 -7.17 -1.43
N SER A 169 3.33 -8.13 -2.32
CA SER A 169 4.57 -8.13 -3.10
C SER A 169 4.67 -6.94 -4.07
N LEU A 170 3.55 -6.54 -4.70
CA LEU A 170 3.49 -5.36 -5.56
C LEU A 170 3.81 -4.09 -4.78
N LEU A 171 3.13 -3.88 -3.65
CA LEU A 171 3.33 -2.69 -2.81
C LEU A 171 4.75 -2.63 -2.23
N THR A 172 5.31 -3.78 -1.83
CA THR A 172 6.69 -3.88 -1.33
C THR A 172 7.71 -3.54 -2.41
N ASN A 173 7.54 -4.05 -3.63
CA ASN A 173 8.43 -3.75 -4.75
C ASN A 173 8.35 -2.26 -5.12
N MET A 174 7.14 -1.72 -5.20
CA MET A 174 6.92 -0.30 -5.45
C MET A 174 7.59 0.58 -4.40
N ALA A 175 7.43 0.23 -3.11
CA ALA A 175 8.05 0.97 -2.02
C ALA A 175 9.58 1.00 -2.14
N LYS A 176 10.19 -0.13 -2.45
CA LYS A 176 11.65 -0.22 -2.67
C LYS A 176 12.11 0.54 -3.90
N ASN A 177 11.34 0.47 -4.99
CA ASN A 177 11.66 1.16 -6.23
C ASN A 177 11.57 2.69 -6.10
N ALA A 178 10.54 3.17 -5.39
CA ALA A 178 10.21 4.60 -5.29
C ALA A 178 10.71 5.27 -3.99
N GLY A 179 11.35 4.53 -3.08
CA GLY A 179 11.82 5.07 -1.79
C GLY A 179 10.68 5.47 -0.85
N LEU A 180 9.54 4.76 -0.90
CA LEU A 180 8.39 5.05 -0.04
C LEU A 180 8.64 4.50 1.38
N PRO A 181 8.57 5.34 2.43
CA PRO A 181 9.09 5.00 3.77
C PRO A 181 8.03 4.35 4.68
N TRP A 182 7.28 3.38 4.18
CA TRP A 182 6.23 2.72 4.97
C TRP A 182 6.79 2.01 6.21
N ASP A 183 6.08 2.14 7.34
CA ASP A 183 6.32 1.33 8.53
C ASP A 183 5.70 -0.07 8.37
N CYS A 184 4.57 -0.15 7.65
CA CYS A 184 3.85 -1.40 7.41
C CYS A 184 3.22 -1.42 6.02
N ILE A 185 3.17 -2.60 5.40
CA ILE A 185 2.45 -2.83 4.14
C ILE A 185 1.15 -3.56 4.45
N LEU A 186 0.03 -2.83 4.43
CA LEU A 186 -1.31 -3.40 4.53
C LEU A 186 -1.95 -3.42 3.14
N SER A 187 -2.58 -4.52 2.84
CA SER A 187 -3.12 -4.85 1.52
C SER A 187 -4.46 -5.55 1.65
N SER A 188 -5.35 -5.32 0.70
CA SER A 188 -6.58 -6.08 0.52
C SER A 188 -6.36 -7.60 0.45
N GLU A 189 -5.17 -8.04 0.01
CA GLU A 189 -4.76 -9.45 0.03
C GLU A 189 -4.83 -10.06 1.44
N LEU A 190 -4.48 -9.28 2.47
CA LEU A 190 -4.51 -9.76 3.87
C LEU A 190 -5.93 -9.94 4.41
N ALA A 191 -6.88 -9.18 3.88
CA ALA A 191 -8.30 -9.30 4.23
C ALA A 191 -9.04 -10.34 3.38
N GLY A 192 -8.47 -10.76 2.24
CA GLY A 192 -9.18 -11.58 1.24
C GLY A 192 -10.37 -10.86 0.59
N HIS A 193 -10.42 -9.54 0.67
CA HIS A 193 -11.47 -8.66 0.16
C HIS A 193 -10.86 -7.46 -0.53
N TYR A 194 -11.56 -6.86 -1.49
CA TYR A 194 -11.14 -5.61 -2.13
C TYR A 194 -11.85 -4.40 -1.52
N LYS A 195 -11.16 -3.25 -1.40
CA LYS A 195 -11.83 -1.97 -1.15
C LYS A 195 -12.91 -1.73 -2.23
N PRO A 196 -14.09 -1.22 -1.88
CA PRO A 196 -14.44 -0.60 -0.61
C PRO A 196 -15.14 -1.54 0.41
N ASP A 197 -14.88 -2.85 0.39
CA ASP A 197 -15.47 -3.78 1.34
C ASP A 197 -14.97 -3.48 2.77
N PRO A 198 -15.85 -3.47 3.79
CA PRO A 198 -15.52 -3.00 5.13
C PRO A 198 -14.46 -3.84 5.85
N GLU A 199 -14.29 -5.09 5.44
CA GLU A 199 -13.29 -6.03 5.97
C GLU A 199 -11.88 -5.46 5.83
N VAL A 200 -11.58 -4.77 4.72
CA VAL A 200 -10.25 -4.21 4.44
C VAL A 200 -9.88 -3.11 5.45
N TYR A 201 -10.82 -2.23 5.77
CA TYR A 201 -10.59 -1.13 6.71
C TYR A 201 -10.55 -1.61 8.16
N ARG A 202 -11.40 -2.58 8.54
CA ARG A 202 -11.38 -3.21 9.87
C ARG A 202 -10.08 -3.97 10.10
N MET A 203 -9.62 -4.74 9.11
CA MET A 203 -8.35 -5.45 9.15
C MET A 203 -7.18 -4.49 9.41
N ALA A 204 -7.18 -3.30 8.80
CA ALA A 204 -6.12 -2.33 9.03
C ALA A 204 -6.05 -1.87 10.49
N ALA A 205 -7.18 -1.53 11.09
CA ALA A 205 -7.24 -1.14 12.51
C ALA A 205 -6.84 -2.30 13.44
N GLU A 206 -7.30 -3.52 13.15
CA GLU A 206 -6.95 -4.73 13.90
C GLU A 206 -5.45 -5.02 13.85
N PHE A 207 -4.83 -5.03 12.67
CA PHE A 207 -3.40 -5.32 12.50
C PHE A 207 -2.51 -4.27 13.14
N LEU A 208 -2.98 -3.03 13.22
CA LEU A 208 -2.30 -1.94 13.93
C LEU A 208 -2.58 -1.94 15.43
N SER A 209 -3.47 -2.83 15.90
CA SER A 209 -3.92 -2.89 17.30
C SER A 209 -4.47 -1.55 17.81
N LEU A 210 -5.19 -0.82 16.94
CA LEU A 210 -5.75 0.49 17.23
C LEU A 210 -7.28 0.46 17.09
N PRO A 211 -8.02 1.22 17.90
CA PRO A 211 -9.44 1.44 17.62
C PRO A 211 -9.59 2.25 16.31
N PRO A 212 -10.62 2.00 15.51
CA PRO A 212 -10.81 2.63 14.19
C PRO A 212 -10.70 4.15 14.20
N ASN A 213 -11.23 4.82 15.22
CA ASN A 213 -11.21 6.29 15.34
C ASN A 213 -9.81 6.89 15.60
N ARG A 214 -8.80 6.06 15.85
CA ARG A 214 -7.38 6.48 15.95
C ARG A 214 -6.57 6.20 14.68
N VAL A 215 -7.21 5.65 13.65
CA VAL A 215 -6.65 5.40 12.33
C VAL A 215 -7.31 6.35 11.33
N MET A 216 -6.51 7.04 10.53
CA MET A 216 -7.00 7.92 9.46
C MET A 216 -6.71 7.31 8.10
N MET A 217 -7.72 7.21 7.25
CA MET A 217 -7.56 6.88 5.84
C MET A 217 -7.20 8.13 5.05
N VAL A 218 -6.14 8.06 4.28
CA VAL A 218 -5.66 9.14 3.39
C VAL A 218 -5.83 8.71 1.94
N ALA A 219 -6.62 9.43 1.16
CA ALA A 219 -6.89 9.07 -0.24
C ALA A 219 -7.24 10.27 -1.11
N ALA A 220 -6.99 10.15 -2.41
CA ALA A 220 -7.51 11.05 -3.44
C ALA A 220 -8.91 10.65 -3.95
N HIS A 221 -9.46 9.55 -3.44
CA HIS A 221 -10.73 8.98 -3.87
C HIS A 221 -11.78 9.10 -2.78
N LYS A 222 -12.73 10.02 -2.95
CA LYS A 222 -13.81 10.30 -1.97
C LYS A 222 -14.62 9.06 -1.59
N GLY A 223 -14.85 8.14 -2.54
CA GLY A 223 -15.54 6.88 -2.27
C GLY A 223 -14.81 5.96 -1.29
N ASP A 224 -13.48 5.95 -1.33
CA ASP A 224 -12.61 5.19 -0.42
C ASP A 224 -12.67 5.77 1.00
N LEU A 225 -12.59 7.09 1.13
CA LEU A 225 -12.72 7.80 2.40
C LEU A 225 -14.08 7.56 3.07
N ARG A 226 -15.17 7.65 2.30
CA ARG A 226 -16.52 7.35 2.82
C ARG A 226 -16.67 5.89 3.26
N ALA A 227 -16.00 4.96 2.59
CA ALA A 227 -16.00 3.57 3.01
C ALA A 227 -15.24 3.37 4.33
N ALA A 228 -14.10 4.05 4.50
CA ALA A 228 -13.34 4.07 5.75
C ALA A 228 -14.15 4.68 6.91
N GLN A 229 -14.82 5.81 6.68
CA GLN A 229 -15.67 6.45 7.70
C GLN A 229 -16.82 5.54 8.17
N ARG A 230 -17.42 4.74 7.27
CA ARG A 230 -18.49 3.80 7.64
C ARG A 230 -18.07 2.75 8.67
N VAL A 231 -16.78 2.48 8.80
CA VAL A 231 -16.23 1.57 9.83
C VAL A 231 -15.57 2.31 10.99
N GLY A 232 -15.67 3.64 11.01
CA GLY A 232 -15.22 4.49 12.12
C GLY A 232 -13.81 5.05 11.98
N LEU A 233 -13.14 4.90 10.84
CA LEU A 233 -11.88 5.58 10.58
C LEU A 233 -12.11 7.08 10.37
N LYS A 234 -11.09 7.88 10.65
CA LYS A 234 -10.98 9.26 10.23
C LYS A 234 -10.62 9.33 8.74
N ALA A 235 -10.86 10.48 8.11
CA ALA A 235 -10.67 10.64 6.67
C ALA A 235 -9.90 11.92 6.33
N ALA A 236 -8.82 11.79 5.57
CA ALA A 236 -8.10 12.90 4.97
C ALA A 236 -8.11 12.78 3.44
N PHE A 237 -8.64 13.78 2.78
CA PHE A 237 -8.60 13.87 1.33
C PHE A 237 -7.32 14.58 0.89
N VAL A 238 -6.63 14.02 -0.11
CA VAL A 238 -5.46 14.65 -0.75
C VAL A 238 -5.75 14.84 -2.23
N ALA A 239 -5.64 16.07 -2.72
CA ALA A 239 -5.98 16.42 -4.08
C ALA A 239 -4.95 15.86 -5.08
N ARG A 240 -5.44 15.20 -6.14
CA ARG A 240 -4.64 14.71 -7.28
C ARG A 240 -5.27 15.13 -8.60
N PRO A 241 -5.22 16.44 -8.95
CA PRO A 241 -5.93 16.95 -10.12
C PRO A 241 -5.47 16.34 -11.44
N PHE A 242 -4.24 15.81 -11.50
CA PHE A 242 -3.64 15.24 -12.70
C PHE A 242 -3.67 13.72 -12.77
N GLU A 243 -4.32 13.03 -11.81
CA GLU A 243 -4.37 11.56 -11.78
C GLU A 243 -4.81 10.94 -13.10
N ARG A 244 -5.77 11.57 -13.77
CA ARG A 244 -6.34 11.08 -15.04
C ARG A 244 -5.71 11.71 -16.28
N GLY A 245 -4.61 12.46 -16.09
CA GLY A 245 -3.92 13.17 -17.15
C GLY A 245 -4.48 14.57 -17.44
N PRO A 246 -3.84 15.30 -18.36
CA PRO A 246 -4.21 16.67 -18.69
C PRO A 246 -5.66 16.80 -19.17
N GLY A 247 -6.35 17.85 -18.74
CA GLY A 247 -7.71 18.14 -19.17
C GLY A 247 -8.80 17.23 -18.59
N ARG A 248 -8.47 16.30 -17.71
CA ARG A 248 -9.40 15.36 -17.07
C ARG A 248 -9.30 15.42 -15.54
N ALA A 249 -9.28 16.63 -14.98
CA ALA A 249 -9.23 16.82 -13.54
C ALA A 249 -10.39 16.11 -12.86
N GLY A 250 -10.09 15.31 -11.84
CA GLY A 250 -11.09 14.75 -10.94
C GLY A 250 -11.71 15.84 -10.06
N ASP A 251 -12.79 15.49 -9.36
CA ASP A 251 -13.35 16.37 -8.34
C ASP A 251 -12.42 16.41 -7.11
N THR A 252 -11.68 17.51 -6.99
CA THR A 252 -10.77 17.78 -5.88
C THR A 252 -11.35 18.77 -4.87
N SER A 253 -12.65 19.10 -4.96
CA SER A 253 -13.31 20.03 -4.04
C SER A 253 -13.31 19.51 -2.60
N PRO A 254 -13.16 20.39 -1.59
CA PRO A 254 -13.34 20.02 -0.19
C PRO A 254 -14.74 19.46 0.08
N GLU A 255 -14.82 18.48 1.00
CA GLU A 255 -16.09 17.99 1.53
C GLU A 255 -16.11 18.16 3.06
N PRO A 256 -17.22 18.70 3.62
CA PRO A 256 -17.28 19.07 5.03
C PRO A 256 -17.30 17.87 5.99
N ASP A 257 -17.53 16.67 5.48
CA ASP A 257 -17.57 15.43 6.24
C ASP A 257 -16.20 14.70 6.32
N PHE A 258 -15.17 15.22 5.65
CA PHE A 258 -13.79 14.74 5.84
C PHE A 258 -13.07 15.57 6.91
N ASP A 259 -12.28 14.89 7.74
CA ASP A 259 -11.56 15.53 8.85
C ASP A 259 -10.48 16.50 8.33
N TYR A 260 -9.85 16.19 7.17
CA TYR A 260 -8.84 17.02 6.50
C TYR A 260 -9.05 17.04 5.00
N TRP A 261 -8.72 18.18 4.41
CA TRP A 261 -8.51 18.36 2.98
C TRP A 261 -7.14 18.99 2.77
N ALA A 262 -6.30 18.36 1.95
CA ALA A 262 -4.96 18.84 1.65
C ALA A 262 -4.73 18.90 0.13
N ALA A 263 -3.95 19.90 -0.29
CA ALA A 263 -3.55 20.07 -1.68
C ALA A 263 -2.56 18.97 -2.12
N ASP A 264 -1.71 18.49 -1.18
CA ASP A 264 -0.71 17.45 -1.38
C ASP A 264 -0.29 16.86 -0.03
N PHE A 265 0.69 15.94 -0.01
CA PHE A 265 1.17 15.34 1.25
C PHE A 265 2.02 16.27 2.11
N GLU A 266 2.65 17.29 1.53
CA GLU A 266 3.39 18.27 2.32
C GLU A 266 2.43 19.20 3.07
N ASP A 267 1.35 19.63 2.42
CA ASP A 267 0.26 20.37 3.04
C ASP A 267 -0.44 19.52 4.14
N LEU A 268 -0.71 18.22 3.86
CA LEU A 268 -1.25 17.33 4.90
C LEU A 268 -0.32 17.22 6.10
N ALA A 269 0.99 17.09 5.88
CA ALA A 269 1.97 17.04 6.95
C ALA A 269 1.98 18.32 7.78
N GLU A 270 1.88 19.49 7.15
CA GLU A 270 1.80 20.78 7.85
C GLU A 270 0.54 20.87 8.72
N GLN A 271 -0.62 20.52 8.18
CA GLN A 271 -1.90 20.53 8.90
C GLN A 271 -1.91 19.57 10.10
N LEU A 272 -1.18 18.45 10.03
CA LEU A 272 -1.06 17.46 11.09
C LEU A 272 0.12 17.72 12.04
N GLY A 273 0.85 18.82 11.86
CA GLY A 273 1.97 19.21 12.72
C GLY A 273 3.20 18.30 12.58
N ALA A 274 3.42 17.76 11.39
CA ALA A 274 4.52 16.85 11.07
C ALA A 274 5.61 17.52 10.21
#